data_e724234a04ac155991eb6843c61590c5
#
_entry.id   e724234a04ac155991eb6843c61590c5
#
_cell.length_a   1.000
_cell.length_b   1.000
_cell.length_c   1.000
_cell.angle_alpha   90.00
_cell.angle_beta   90.00
_cell.angle_gamma   90.00
#
_symmetry.space_group_name_H-M   'P 1'
#
loop_
_entity.id
_entity.type
_entity.pdbx_description
1 polymer ?
#
loop_
_entity_poly.entity_id
_entity_poly.type
_entity_poly.pdbx_seq_one_letter_code
_entity_poly.pdbx_strand_id
1 'polypeptide(L)'
;MTNKKSKRQWIWFRGLIRWKIHWGDFEAEFKKHFPDDEIQMIDFPGFGDYHHLKSPIAIKEMLDHVDSSVKGEGPFYVLAYSLGAMVAAQWSDRHPHKIKQQFLMNTSDQRSPFYKRLRPGQWPLLFSRLAFPSAEFVESGILDVVSNRPEMKEKYLARFTEAFEKTPVFRHNLLRQLSLATQIHFSEKAPVPTVILTSLGDRLVHHSCSVKIAKAWNLQPHIHPSAGHDISLDDPDWVIEKIDKFLL
;
A
#
# COMPACT_ATOMS: atom_id res chain seq x y z
N MET A 1 -24.52 14.56 26.57
CA MET A 1 -23.96 13.19 26.48
C MET A 1 -22.99 13.19 25.30
N THR A 2 -21.69 13.31 25.55
CA THR A 2 -20.66 13.25 24.55
C THR A 2 -20.59 11.81 24.01
N ASN A 3 -21.04 11.63 22.78
CA ASN A 3 -20.94 10.36 22.08
C ASN A 3 -19.44 10.04 21.96
N LYS A 4 -18.92 9.20 22.85
CA LYS A 4 -17.54 8.73 22.81
C LYS A 4 -17.44 7.93 21.52
N LYS A 5 -16.91 8.54 20.43
CA LYS A 5 -16.61 7.81 19.19
C LYS A 5 -15.80 6.58 19.61
N SER A 6 -16.30 5.41 19.31
CA SER A 6 -15.59 4.17 19.64
C SER A 6 -14.22 4.19 18.96
N LYS A 7 -13.19 3.89 19.72
CA LYS A 7 -11.81 3.79 19.28
C LYS A 7 -11.72 2.78 18.13
N ARG A 8 -11.37 3.24 16.93
CA ARG A 8 -11.23 2.36 15.76
C ARG A 8 -9.85 1.74 15.75
N GLN A 9 -9.77 0.50 15.26
CA GLN A 9 -8.53 -0.21 15.06
C GLN A 9 -8.21 -0.31 13.57
N TRP A 10 -7.07 0.22 13.17
CA TRP A 10 -6.61 0.24 11.79
C TRP A 10 -5.47 -0.73 11.57
N ILE A 11 -5.52 -1.41 10.41
CA ILE A 11 -4.41 -2.21 9.90
C ILE A 11 -3.93 -1.55 8.61
N TRP A 12 -2.64 -1.19 8.57
CA TRP A 12 -2.05 -0.52 7.43
C TRP A 12 -1.02 -1.38 6.72
N PHE A 13 -1.13 -1.48 5.38
CA PHE A 13 -0.21 -2.23 4.53
C PHE A 13 0.45 -1.34 3.48
N ARG A 14 1.78 -1.38 3.37
CA ARG A 14 2.56 -0.70 2.34
C ARG A 14 2.67 -1.54 1.06
N GLY A 15 3.19 -0.89 0.01
CA GLY A 15 3.40 -1.50 -1.31
C GLY A 15 4.68 -2.30 -1.46
N LEU A 16 5.00 -2.61 -2.70
CA LEU A 16 6.20 -3.33 -3.13
C LEU A 16 7.47 -2.68 -2.57
N ILE A 17 8.35 -3.49 -1.94
CA ILE A 17 9.62 -3.05 -1.34
C ILE A 17 9.49 -1.87 -0.37
N ARG A 18 8.35 -1.73 0.27
CA ARG A 18 8.07 -0.68 1.25
C ARG A 18 7.60 -1.29 2.56
N TRP A 19 7.91 -0.59 3.68
CA TRP A 19 7.50 -0.95 5.02
C TRP A 19 7.05 0.29 5.81
N LYS A 20 6.72 0.16 7.07
CA LYS A 20 6.08 1.19 7.90
C LYS A 20 6.71 2.58 7.82
N ILE A 21 8.05 2.69 7.74
CA ILE A 21 8.74 4.00 7.67
C ILE A 21 8.31 4.84 6.45
N HIS A 22 7.92 4.14 5.36
CA HIS A 22 7.56 4.79 4.10
C HIS A 22 6.15 5.38 4.08
N TRP A 23 5.40 5.32 5.19
CA TRP A 23 4.23 6.19 5.36
C TRP A 23 4.65 7.66 5.55
N GLY A 24 5.94 7.93 5.79
CA GLY A 24 6.44 9.28 6.00
C GLY A 24 5.78 9.94 7.21
N ASP A 25 5.22 11.12 7.00
CA ASP A 25 4.50 11.86 8.03
C ASP A 25 2.98 11.61 8.00
N PHE A 26 2.50 10.76 7.08
CA PHE A 26 1.07 10.49 6.92
C PHE A 26 0.42 9.94 8.21
N GLU A 27 1.15 9.13 8.99
CA GLU A 27 0.64 8.66 10.29
C GLU A 27 0.34 9.82 11.24
N ALA A 28 1.26 10.79 11.31
CA ALA A 28 1.08 11.94 12.19
C ALA A 28 -0.09 12.82 11.74
N GLU A 29 -0.25 13.05 10.44
CA GLU A 29 -1.38 13.80 9.88
C GLU A 29 -2.70 13.07 10.11
N PHE A 30 -2.71 11.75 9.91
CA PHE A 30 -3.88 10.91 10.18
C PHE A 30 -4.30 10.99 11.66
N LYS A 31 -3.34 10.90 12.59
CA LYS A 31 -3.61 10.97 14.03
C LYS A 31 -4.08 12.35 14.49
N LYS A 32 -3.68 13.43 13.83
CA LYS A 32 -4.27 14.76 14.10
C LYS A 32 -5.77 14.78 13.81
N HIS A 33 -6.20 14.10 12.77
CA HIS A 33 -7.59 14.05 12.34
C HIS A 33 -8.41 13.00 13.11
N PHE A 34 -7.79 11.86 13.42
CA PHE A 34 -8.38 10.75 14.16
C PHE A 34 -7.54 10.40 15.41
N PRO A 35 -7.55 11.27 16.45
CA PRO A 35 -6.62 11.16 17.59
C PRO A 35 -6.84 9.91 18.44
N ASP A 36 -8.06 9.38 18.49
CA ASP A 36 -8.41 8.23 19.32
C ASP A 36 -8.16 6.88 18.62
N ASP A 37 -7.87 6.91 17.29
CA ASP A 37 -7.72 5.70 16.50
C ASP A 37 -6.37 5.01 16.73
N GLU A 38 -6.38 3.69 16.83
CA GLU A 38 -5.19 2.85 16.93
C GLU A 38 -4.77 2.34 15.57
N ILE A 39 -3.47 2.40 15.27
CA ILE A 39 -2.90 1.98 14.00
C ILE A 39 -1.89 0.87 14.24
N GLN A 40 -2.06 -0.25 13.54
CA GLN A 40 -1.08 -1.31 13.42
C GLN A 40 -0.56 -1.31 11.98
N MET A 41 0.71 -1.01 11.80
CA MET A 41 1.39 -1.08 10.50
C MET A 41 2.08 -2.43 10.38
N ILE A 42 1.70 -3.21 9.40
CA ILE A 42 2.23 -4.56 9.20
C ILE A 42 3.29 -4.54 8.09
N ASP A 43 4.51 -4.85 8.45
CA ASP A 43 5.59 -5.06 7.50
C ASP A 43 5.51 -6.47 6.93
N PHE A 44 5.79 -6.62 5.63
CA PHE A 44 5.80 -7.92 4.98
C PHE A 44 7.16 -8.61 5.13
N PRO A 45 7.21 -9.95 5.11
CA PRO A 45 8.47 -10.71 5.13
C PRO A 45 9.43 -10.23 4.03
N GLY A 46 10.68 -10.03 4.42
CA GLY A 46 11.74 -9.52 3.56
C GLY A 46 11.94 -8.00 3.65
N PHE A 47 11.14 -7.30 4.50
CA PHE A 47 11.17 -5.84 4.62
C PHE A 47 10.95 -5.40 6.07
N GLY A 48 11.46 -4.21 6.42
CA GLY A 48 11.28 -3.60 7.73
C GLY A 48 11.69 -4.53 8.88
N ASP A 49 10.82 -4.72 9.86
CA ASP A 49 11.07 -5.59 11.01
C ASP A 49 11.36 -7.05 10.62
N TYR A 50 10.87 -7.48 9.44
CA TYR A 50 11.04 -8.84 8.92
C TYR A 50 12.02 -8.92 7.73
N HIS A 51 12.95 -7.94 7.59
CA HIS A 51 13.92 -7.88 6.49
C HIS A 51 14.78 -9.13 6.35
N HIS A 52 15.06 -9.85 7.44
CA HIS A 52 15.84 -11.09 7.48
C HIS A 52 15.10 -12.30 6.90
N LEU A 53 13.78 -12.22 6.71
CA LEU A 53 12.97 -13.29 6.15
C LEU A 53 12.96 -13.25 4.61
N LYS A 54 12.61 -14.38 4.00
CA LYS A 54 12.28 -14.40 2.56
C LYS A 54 10.83 -14.02 2.35
N SER A 55 10.58 -13.11 1.39
CA SER A 55 9.20 -12.80 0.99
C SER A 55 8.50 -14.05 0.46
N PRO A 56 7.26 -14.33 0.87
CA PRO A 56 6.45 -15.41 0.28
C PRO A 56 6.25 -15.23 -1.23
N ILE A 57 6.15 -16.34 -1.94
CA ILE A 57 5.72 -16.34 -3.35
C ILE A 57 4.26 -16.82 -3.50
N ALA A 58 3.70 -17.43 -2.47
CA ALA A 58 2.31 -17.84 -2.42
C ALA A 58 1.49 -16.90 -1.54
N ILE A 59 0.30 -16.52 -1.99
CA ILE A 59 -0.58 -15.60 -1.23
C ILE A 59 -0.97 -16.20 0.13
N LYS A 60 -1.16 -17.51 0.22
CA LYS A 60 -1.49 -18.18 1.49
C LYS A 60 -0.46 -17.88 2.58
N GLU A 61 0.85 -18.04 2.27
CA GLU A 61 1.94 -17.78 3.21
C GLU A 61 2.00 -16.30 3.63
N MET A 62 1.72 -15.38 2.69
CA MET A 62 1.64 -13.95 2.99
C MET A 62 0.49 -13.65 3.95
N LEU A 63 -0.67 -14.26 3.73
CA LEU A 63 -1.83 -14.08 4.60
C LEU A 63 -1.62 -14.74 5.98
N ASP A 64 -0.95 -15.88 6.05
CA ASP A 64 -0.59 -16.52 7.32
C ASP A 64 0.36 -15.63 8.15
N HIS A 65 1.28 -14.90 7.48
CA HIS A 65 2.11 -13.89 8.13
C HIS A 65 1.27 -12.72 8.66
N VAL A 66 0.33 -12.21 7.86
CA VAL A 66 -0.59 -11.14 8.31
C VAL A 66 -1.38 -11.58 9.53
N ASP A 67 -1.95 -12.78 9.48
CA ASP A 67 -2.73 -13.35 10.60
C ASP A 67 -1.90 -13.45 11.89
N SER A 68 -0.62 -13.81 11.79
CA SER A 68 0.27 -13.90 12.95
C SER A 68 0.77 -12.55 13.48
N SER A 69 0.70 -11.51 12.66
CA SER A 69 1.22 -10.17 12.98
C SER A 69 0.15 -9.23 13.52
N VAL A 70 -1.11 -9.41 13.09
CA VAL A 70 -2.23 -8.57 13.52
C VAL A 70 -2.64 -8.93 14.94
N LYS A 71 -2.76 -7.93 15.80
CA LYS A 71 -3.19 -8.06 17.20
C LYS A 71 -4.65 -7.62 17.35
N GLY A 72 -5.41 -8.39 18.13
CA GLY A 72 -6.82 -8.11 18.40
C GLY A 72 -7.77 -8.92 17.50
N GLU A 73 -9.05 -8.81 17.80
CA GLU A 73 -10.11 -9.62 17.15
C GLU A 73 -10.88 -8.82 16.07
N GLY A 74 -10.64 -7.50 16.00
CA GLY A 74 -11.41 -6.61 15.14
C GLY A 74 -12.79 -6.22 15.72
N PRO A 75 -13.70 -5.67 14.92
CA PRO A 75 -13.54 -5.42 13.48
C PRO A 75 -12.53 -4.32 13.17
N PHE A 76 -11.68 -4.55 12.17
CA PHE A 76 -10.63 -3.63 11.76
C PHE A 76 -11.08 -2.76 10.58
N TYR A 77 -10.53 -1.55 10.53
CA TYR A 77 -10.46 -0.75 9.31
C TYR A 77 -9.10 -1.00 8.65
N VAL A 78 -9.08 -1.14 7.34
CA VAL A 78 -7.85 -1.43 6.59
C VAL A 78 -7.53 -0.28 5.67
N LEU A 79 -6.29 0.23 5.73
CA LEU A 79 -5.73 1.17 4.76
C LEU A 79 -4.55 0.51 4.06
N ALA A 80 -4.64 0.38 2.76
CA ALA A 80 -3.66 -0.39 2.04
C ALA A 80 -3.32 0.20 0.66
N TYR A 81 -2.05 0.07 0.28
CA TYR A 81 -1.45 0.73 -0.85
C TYR A 81 -0.76 -0.28 -1.79
N SER A 82 -1.06 -0.20 -3.10
CA SER A 82 -0.36 -0.96 -4.15
C SER A 82 -0.40 -2.48 -3.89
N LEU A 83 0.75 -3.16 -3.75
CA LEU A 83 0.83 -4.58 -3.37
C LEU A 83 0.15 -4.84 -2.01
N GLY A 84 0.28 -3.93 -1.07
CA GLY A 84 -0.42 -4.03 0.22
C GLY A 84 -1.94 -4.06 0.05
N ALA A 85 -2.48 -3.30 -0.90
CA ALA A 85 -3.90 -3.34 -1.22
C ALA A 85 -4.33 -4.67 -1.87
N MET A 86 -3.41 -5.32 -2.62
CA MET A 86 -3.65 -6.66 -3.13
C MET A 86 -3.74 -7.68 -1.99
N VAL A 87 -2.82 -7.60 -1.02
CA VAL A 87 -2.81 -8.46 0.18
C VAL A 87 -4.04 -8.17 1.05
N ALA A 88 -4.38 -6.90 1.26
CA ALA A 88 -5.55 -6.48 2.04
C ALA A 88 -6.86 -7.05 1.49
N ALA A 89 -7.06 -6.99 0.17
CA ALA A 89 -8.26 -7.54 -0.45
C ALA A 89 -8.37 -9.07 -0.25
N GLN A 90 -7.26 -9.79 -0.37
CA GLN A 90 -7.20 -11.23 -0.13
C GLN A 90 -7.39 -11.59 1.35
N TRP A 91 -6.84 -10.76 2.26
CA TRP A 91 -7.03 -10.93 3.70
C TRP A 91 -8.49 -10.67 4.11
N SER A 92 -9.11 -9.65 3.54
CA SER A 92 -10.53 -9.35 3.74
C SER A 92 -11.44 -10.46 3.20
N ASP A 93 -11.04 -11.10 2.10
CA ASP A 93 -11.76 -12.26 1.53
C ASP A 93 -11.65 -13.49 2.45
N ARG A 94 -10.47 -13.70 3.08
CA ARG A 94 -10.23 -14.77 4.06
C ARG A 94 -11.00 -14.54 5.38
N HIS A 95 -11.11 -13.29 5.83
CA HIS A 95 -11.65 -12.91 7.13
C HIS A 95 -12.70 -11.77 7.05
N PRO A 96 -13.78 -11.92 6.28
CA PRO A 96 -14.74 -10.83 6.07
C PRO A 96 -15.40 -10.34 7.37
N HIS A 97 -15.54 -11.21 8.36
CA HIS A 97 -16.12 -10.87 9.66
C HIS A 97 -15.20 -10.04 10.57
N LYS A 98 -13.87 -10.05 10.30
CA LYS A 98 -12.88 -9.26 11.07
C LYS A 98 -12.67 -7.86 10.50
N ILE A 99 -13.16 -7.57 9.29
CA ILE A 99 -12.90 -6.30 8.61
C ILE A 99 -14.20 -5.50 8.52
N LYS A 100 -14.20 -4.33 9.14
CA LYS A 100 -15.33 -3.39 9.07
C LYS A 100 -15.41 -2.73 7.70
N GLN A 101 -14.26 -2.27 7.20
CA GLN A 101 -14.13 -1.55 5.94
C GLN A 101 -12.68 -1.53 5.47
N GLN A 102 -12.46 -1.44 4.15
CA GLN A 102 -11.12 -1.26 3.59
C GLN A 102 -11.03 -0.10 2.61
N PHE A 103 -9.89 0.59 2.62
CA PHE A 103 -9.51 1.64 1.70
C PHE A 103 -8.30 1.15 0.90
N LEU A 104 -8.47 0.96 -0.40
CA LEU A 104 -7.45 0.40 -1.29
C LEU A 104 -6.94 1.48 -2.25
N MET A 105 -5.64 1.77 -2.18
CA MET A 105 -5.01 2.85 -2.96
C MET A 105 -4.13 2.30 -4.08
N ASN A 106 -4.28 2.84 -5.30
CA ASN A 106 -3.42 2.62 -6.46
C ASN A 106 -3.05 1.14 -6.70
N THR A 107 -4.05 0.28 -6.70
CA THR A 107 -3.88 -1.17 -6.79
C THR A 107 -4.27 -1.75 -8.15
N SER A 108 -3.95 -3.02 -8.34
CA SER A 108 -4.26 -3.79 -9.54
C SER A 108 -4.46 -5.27 -9.21
N ASP A 109 -5.02 -6.03 -10.13
CA ASP A 109 -5.08 -7.49 -10.08
C ASP A 109 -4.97 -8.10 -11.49
N GLN A 110 -5.13 -9.40 -11.60
CA GLN A 110 -5.05 -10.11 -12.89
C GLN A 110 -6.09 -9.69 -13.95
N ARG A 111 -7.13 -8.93 -13.56
CA ARG A 111 -8.09 -8.35 -14.54
C ARG A 111 -7.42 -7.37 -15.49
N SER A 112 -6.28 -6.83 -15.12
CA SER A 112 -5.53 -5.88 -15.92
C SER A 112 -4.26 -6.50 -16.49
N PRO A 113 -3.89 -6.20 -17.74
CA PRO A 113 -2.67 -6.74 -18.34
C PRO A 113 -1.44 -6.23 -17.61
N PHE A 114 -0.38 -7.03 -17.59
CA PHE A 114 0.83 -6.76 -16.81
C PHE A 114 1.45 -5.39 -17.09
N TYR A 115 1.48 -4.93 -18.35
CA TYR A 115 2.03 -3.62 -18.73
C TYR A 115 1.25 -2.42 -18.17
N LYS A 116 0.03 -2.61 -17.67
CA LYS A 116 -0.72 -1.60 -16.93
C LYS A 116 -0.50 -1.72 -15.43
N ARG A 117 -0.21 -2.91 -14.93
CA ARG A 117 0.04 -3.21 -13.53
C ARG A 117 1.44 -2.78 -13.08
N LEU A 118 2.38 -2.81 -14.03
CA LEU A 118 3.73 -2.23 -13.89
C LEU A 118 4.09 -1.62 -15.24
N ARG A 119 4.02 -0.29 -15.33
CA ARG A 119 4.18 0.42 -16.62
C ARG A 119 5.60 0.24 -17.17
N PRO A 120 5.74 -0.11 -18.47
CA PRO A 120 7.04 -0.42 -19.09
C PRO A 120 8.09 0.69 -18.96
N GLY A 121 7.66 1.97 -18.95
CA GLY A 121 8.56 3.10 -18.76
C GLY A 121 9.33 3.08 -17.42
N GLN A 122 8.90 2.27 -16.44
CA GLN A 122 9.56 2.13 -15.14
C GLN A 122 10.50 0.92 -15.06
N TRP A 123 10.48 0.03 -16.07
CA TRP A 123 11.32 -1.17 -16.05
C TRP A 123 12.82 -0.86 -16.05
N PRO A 124 13.34 0.07 -16.89
CA PRO A 124 14.76 0.39 -16.85
C PRO A 124 15.22 0.86 -15.46
N LEU A 125 14.39 1.70 -14.81
CA LEU A 125 14.66 2.17 -13.48
C LEU A 125 14.66 1.02 -12.48
N LEU A 126 13.63 0.17 -12.48
CA LEU A 126 13.53 -0.99 -11.59
C LEU A 126 14.74 -1.92 -11.74
N PHE A 127 15.14 -2.24 -12.97
CA PHE A 127 16.30 -3.09 -13.24
C PHE A 127 17.61 -2.43 -12.84
N SER A 128 17.80 -1.12 -13.07
CA SER A 128 18.99 -0.41 -12.63
C SER A 128 19.14 -0.45 -11.11
N ARG A 129 18.03 -0.38 -10.35
CA ARG A 129 18.03 -0.47 -8.88
C ARG A 129 18.37 -1.88 -8.39
N LEU A 130 18.07 -2.90 -9.16
CA LEU A 130 18.55 -4.26 -8.89
C LEU A 130 20.05 -4.42 -9.13
N ALA A 131 20.63 -3.67 -10.08
CA ALA A 131 22.05 -3.76 -10.43
C ALA A 131 22.96 -2.99 -9.46
N PHE A 132 22.51 -1.84 -8.94
CA PHE A 132 23.32 -0.92 -8.13
C PHE A 132 22.81 -0.86 -6.69
N PRO A 133 23.57 -1.33 -5.70
CA PRO A 133 23.09 -1.55 -4.32
C PRO A 133 23.13 -0.33 -3.41
N SER A 134 23.51 0.86 -3.89
CA SER A 134 23.49 2.06 -3.02
C SER A 134 22.07 2.35 -2.55
N ALA A 135 21.88 2.43 -1.24
CA ALA A 135 20.58 2.73 -0.62
C ALA A 135 20.01 4.04 -1.14
N GLU A 136 20.81 5.09 -1.19
CA GLU A 136 20.41 6.40 -1.69
C GLU A 136 19.97 6.34 -3.16
N PHE A 137 20.72 5.63 -4.00
CA PHE A 137 20.37 5.46 -5.41
C PHE A 137 19.02 4.74 -5.57
N VAL A 138 18.76 3.70 -4.77
CA VAL A 138 17.49 2.97 -4.77
C VAL A 138 16.36 3.88 -4.32
N GLU A 139 16.48 4.52 -3.15
CA GLU A 139 15.43 5.36 -2.58
C GLU A 139 15.14 6.59 -3.42
N SER A 140 16.17 7.27 -3.92
CA SER A 140 16.04 8.38 -4.86
C SER A 140 15.18 8.02 -6.08
N GLY A 141 15.51 6.89 -6.71
CA GLY A 141 14.76 6.47 -7.89
C GLY A 141 13.34 6.01 -7.58
N ILE A 142 13.09 5.40 -6.43
CA ILE A 142 11.73 5.04 -6.07
C ILE A 142 10.91 6.30 -5.80
N LEU A 143 11.43 7.28 -5.05
CA LEU A 143 10.76 8.55 -4.83
C LEU A 143 10.44 9.27 -6.15
N ASP A 144 11.37 9.28 -7.11
CA ASP A 144 11.12 9.85 -8.45
C ASP A 144 9.96 9.19 -9.21
N VAL A 145 9.66 7.92 -8.93
CA VAL A 145 8.57 7.18 -9.58
C VAL A 145 7.25 7.31 -8.85
N VAL A 146 7.29 7.24 -7.50
CA VAL A 146 6.07 7.13 -6.71
C VAL A 146 5.48 8.49 -6.35
N SER A 147 6.27 9.56 -6.38
CA SER A 147 5.81 10.92 -6.10
C SER A 147 5.89 11.81 -7.34
N ASN A 148 4.89 12.66 -7.53
CA ASN A 148 4.88 13.72 -8.54
C ASN A 148 5.27 15.08 -7.94
N ARG A 149 5.66 15.10 -6.67
CA ARG A 149 6.09 16.30 -5.93
C ARG A 149 7.58 16.21 -5.64
N PRO A 150 8.44 17.00 -6.32
CA PRO A 150 9.90 16.97 -6.11
C PRO A 150 10.31 17.20 -4.66
N GLU A 151 9.58 18.04 -3.93
CA GLU A 151 9.80 18.34 -2.52
C GLU A 151 9.67 17.11 -1.60
N MET A 152 8.94 16.07 -2.01
CA MET A 152 8.86 14.82 -1.26
C MET A 152 10.18 14.07 -1.27
N LYS A 153 10.93 14.16 -2.37
CA LYS A 153 12.28 13.58 -2.43
C LYS A 153 13.23 14.31 -1.49
N GLU A 154 13.24 15.62 -1.50
CA GLU A 154 14.06 16.42 -0.59
C GLU A 154 13.72 16.10 0.88
N LYS A 155 12.45 15.98 1.18
CA LYS A 155 11.94 15.72 2.53
C LYS A 155 12.28 14.33 3.06
N TYR A 156 12.20 13.29 2.23
CA TYR A 156 12.21 11.90 2.70
C TYR A 156 13.46 11.11 2.32
N LEU A 157 14.27 11.55 1.34
CA LEU A 157 15.39 10.76 0.83
C LEU A 157 16.36 10.32 1.93
N ALA A 158 16.82 11.25 2.75
CA ALA A 158 17.78 10.93 3.83
C ALA A 158 17.19 9.92 4.84
N ARG A 159 15.95 10.14 5.27
CA ARG A 159 15.25 9.25 6.21
C ARG A 159 15.03 7.85 5.66
N PHE A 160 14.65 7.72 4.38
CA PHE A 160 14.40 6.43 3.75
C PHE A 160 15.70 5.70 3.43
N THR A 161 16.76 6.44 3.03
CA THR A 161 18.10 5.90 2.83
C THR A 161 18.64 5.29 4.13
N GLU A 162 18.61 6.02 5.22
CA GLU A 162 19.04 5.53 6.54
C GLU A 162 18.25 4.27 6.96
N ALA A 163 16.94 4.27 6.73
CA ALA A 163 16.11 3.11 7.04
C ALA A 163 16.48 1.88 6.19
N PHE A 164 16.77 2.09 4.90
CA PHE A 164 17.22 1.03 4.01
C PHE A 164 18.59 0.45 4.42
N GLU A 165 19.52 1.29 4.89
CA GLU A 165 20.82 0.85 5.38
C GLU A 165 20.73 0.02 6.66
N LYS A 166 19.82 0.38 7.57
CA LYS A 166 19.55 -0.36 8.81
C LYS A 166 18.84 -1.69 8.57
N THR A 167 17.99 -1.77 7.56
CA THR A 167 17.22 -2.97 7.22
C THR A 167 17.38 -3.30 5.73
N PRO A 168 18.55 -3.84 5.33
CA PRO A 168 18.86 -4.05 3.91
C PRO A 168 17.86 -4.96 3.22
N VAL A 169 17.40 -4.51 2.06
CA VAL A 169 16.47 -5.28 1.23
C VAL A 169 17.25 -6.20 0.28
N PHE A 170 17.01 -7.51 0.41
CA PHE A 170 17.61 -8.48 -0.51
C PHE A 170 16.89 -8.47 -1.86
N ARG A 171 17.64 -8.40 -2.96
CA ARG A 171 17.12 -8.32 -4.33
C ARG A 171 16.13 -9.43 -4.68
N HIS A 172 16.37 -10.65 -4.17
CA HIS A 172 15.46 -11.76 -4.39
C HIS A 172 14.06 -11.52 -3.80
N ASN A 173 13.94 -10.71 -2.73
CA ASN A 173 12.65 -10.40 -2.14
C ASN A 173 11.79 -9.51 -3.05
N LEU A 174 12.40 -8.58 -3.80
CA LEU A 174 11.68 -7.84 -4.85
C LEU A 174 11.11 -8.78 -5.92
N LEU A 175 11.93 -9.70 -6.45
CA LEU A 175 11.48 -10.66 -7.47
C LEU A 175 10.37 -11.58 -6.93
N ARG A 176 10.48 -11.99 -5.67
CA ARG A 176 9.46 -12.81 -4.99
C ARG A 176 8.14 -12.05 -4.82
N GLN A 177 8.18 -10.78 -4.40
CA GLN A 177 6.96 -9.96 -4.31
C GLN A 177 6.34 -9.67 -5.69
N LEU A 178 7.14 -9.48 -6.74
CA LEU A 178 6.64 -9.37 -8.11
C LEU A 178 5.95 -10.66 -8.55
N SER A 179 6.57 -11.83 -8.27
CA SER A 179 5.95 -13.14 -8.53
C SER A 179 4.63 -13.30 -7.77
N LEU A 180 4.59 -12.97 -6.48
CA LEU A 180 3.36 -12.96 -5.69
C LEU A 180 2.29 -12.07 -6.34
N ALA A 181 2.63 -10.83 -6.69
CA ALA A 181 1.71 -9.90 -7.30
C ALA A 181 1.08 -10.43 -8.60
N THR A 182 1.83 -11.19 -9.41
CA THR A 182 1.29 -11.75 -10.66
C THR A 182 0.20 -12.79 -10.43
N GLN A 183 0.14 -13.42 -9.27
CA GLN A 183 -0.79 -14.51 -8.95
C GLN A 183 -2.10 -14.01 -8.31
N ILE A 184 -2.13 -12.76 -7.84
CA ILE A 184 -3.30 -12.25 -7.11
C ILE A 184 -4.43 -11.91 -8.07
N HIS A 185 -5.56 -12.57 -7.83
CA HIS A 185 -6.83 -12.32 -8.47
C HIS A 185 -7.88 -12.02 -7.38
N PHE A 186 -8.57 -10.89 -7.50
CA PHE A 186 -9.60 -10.54 -6.53
C PHE A 186 -10.90 -11.31 -6.78
N SER A 187 -11.66 -11.56 -5.74
CA SER A 187 -13.01 -12.11 -5.81
C SER A 187 -13.92 -11.26 -6.74
N GLU A 188 -14.97 -11.87 -7.26
CA GLU A 188 -15.89 -11.20 -8.18
C GLU A 188 -16.62 -10.02 -7.55
N LYS A 189 -16.82 -10.05 -6.24
CA LYS A 189 -17.45 -8.99 -5.45
C LYS A 189 -16.48 -8.51 -4.37
N ALA A 190 -16.63 -7.26 -3.94
CA ALA A 190 -15.90 -6.77 -2.79
C ALA A 190 -16.23 -7.62 -1.55
N PRO A 191 -15.23 -8.18 -0.86
CA PRO A 191 -15.48 -9.08 0.28
C PRO A 191 -16.07 -8.34 1.50
N VAL A 192 -15.79 -7.05 1.59
CA VAL A 192 -16.25 -6.16 2.67
C VAL A 192 -16.53 -4.78 2.09
N PRO A 193 -17.19 -3.86 2.82
CA PRO A 193 -17.32 -2.47 2.41
C PRO A 193 -15.96 -1.89 2.01
N THR A 194 -15.86 -1.41 0.77
CA THR A 194 -14.56 -1.04 0.17
C THR A 194 -14.64 0.33 -0.49
N VAL A 195 -13.64 1.15 -0.25
CA VAL A 195 -13.39 2.42 -0.94
C VAL A 195 -12.12 2.28 -1.79
N ILE A 196 -12.21 2.62 -3.08
CA ILE A 196 -11.07 2.56 -4.00
C ILE A 196 -10.61 3.98 -4.31
N LEU A 197 -9.33 4.25 -4.00
CA LEU A 197 -8.66 5.49 -4.29
C LEU A 197 -7.60 5.25 -5.36
N THR A 198 -7.52 6.15 -6.35
CA THR A 198 -6.51 6.04 -7.40
C THR A 198 -6.11 7.41 -7.92
N SER A 199 -5.05 7.52 -8.72
CA SER A 199 -4.59 8.79 -9.26
C SER A 199 -4.33 8.74 -10.76
N LEU A 200 -4.72 9.80 -11.48
CA LEU A 200 -4.38 9.97 -12.89
C LEU A 200 -2.88 10.14 -13.10
N GLY A 201 -2.20 10.74 -12.14
CA GLY A 201 -0.75 10.98 -12.19
C GLY A 201 0.11 9.77 -11.86
N ASP A 202 -0.48 8.61 -11.54
CA ASP A 202 0.27 7.39 -11.22
C ASP A 202 1.13 6.92 -12.40
N ARG A 203 2.47 7.00 -12.21
CA ARG A 203 3.45 6.62 -13.24
C ARG A 203 3.88 5.16 -13.15
N LEU A 204 3.55 4.47 -12.05
CA LEU A 204 3.94 3.07 -11.81
C LEU A 204 2.83 2.09 -12.19
N VAL A 205 1.62 2.30 -11.68
CA VAL A 205 0.42 1.49 -11.98
C VAL A 205 -0.58 2.37 -12.69
N HIS A 206 -1.04 1.95 -13.86
CA HIS A 206 -2.02 2.74 -14.60
C HIS A 206 -3.35 2.79 -13.82
N HIS A 207 -3.90 3.97 -13.58
CA HIS A 207 -5.12 4.19 -12.79
C HIS A 207 -6.31 3.31 -13.26
N SER A 208 -6.36 2.99 -14.56
CA SER A 208 -7.41 2.10 -15.09
C SER A 208 -7.44 0.71 -14.46
N CYS A 209 -6.38 0.27 -13.77
CA CYS A 209 -6.39 -0.98 -13.03
C CYS A 209 -7.37 -0.91 -11.84
N SER A 210 -7.23 0.12 -11.01
CA SER A 210 -8.14 0.38 -9.88
C SER A 210 -9.57 0.69 -10.34
N VAL A 211 -9.74 1.44 -11.44
CA VAL A 211 -11.05 1.70 -12.04
C VAL A 211 -11.72 0.40 -12.51
N LYS A 212 -10.95 -0.54 -13.09
CA LYS A 212 -11.47 -1.83 -13.53
C LYS A 212 -11.93 -2.70 -12.36
N ILE A 213 -11.20 -2.68 -11.24
CA ILE A 213 -11.58 -3.35 -10.00
C ILE A 213 -12.87 -2.73 -9.45
N ALA A 214 -12.92 -1.40 -9.34
CA ALA A 214 -14.11 -0.70 -8.87
C ALA A 214 -15.35 -1.05 -9.70
N LYS A 215 -15.22 -1.05 -11.02
CA LYS A 215 -16.30 -1.45 -11.93
C LYS A 215 -16.76 -2.89 -11.70
N ALA A 216 -15.82 -3.83 -11.53
CA ALA A 216 -16.13 -5.24 -11.28
C ALA A 216 -16.88 -5.42 -9.95
N TRP A 217 -16.56 -4.61 -8.95
CA TRP A 217 -17.19 -4.63 -7.62
C TRP A 217 -18.42 -3.73 -7.50
N ASN A 218 -18.85 -3.09 -8.60
CA ASN A 218 -19.94 -2.11 -8.62
C ASN A 218 -19.74 -0.95 -7.65
N LEU A 219 -18.51 -0.43 -7.59
CA LEU A 219 -18.08 0.69 -6.76
C LEU A 219 -17.71 1.90 -7.63
N GLN A 220 -17.79 3.09 -7.04
CA GLN A 220 -17.27 4.32 -7.64
C GLN A 220 -15.84 4.54 -7.14
N PRO A 221 -14.82 4.60 -8.04
CA PRO A 221 -13.48 4.94 -7.64
C PRO A 221 -13.35 6.45 -7.40
N HIS A 222 -12.60 6.84 -6.37
CA HIS A 222 -12.23 8.23 -6.14
C HIS A 222 -10.87 8.48 -6.78
N ILE A 223 -10.82 9.43 -7.71
CA ILE A 223 -9.67 9.63 -8.59
C ILE A 223 -9.03 10.98 -8.25
N HIS A 224 -7.78 10.93 -7.74
CA HIS A 224 -6.96 12.12 -7.56
C HIS A 224 -6.46 12.63 -8.91
N PRO A 225 -6.53 13.95 -9.19
CA PRO A 225 -6.22 14.48 -10.52
C PRO A 225 -4.74 14.41 -10.90
N SER A 226 -3.79 14.45 -9.95
CA SER A 226 -2.38 14.68 -10.27
C SER A 226 -1.35 13.98 -9.36
N ALA A 227 -1.73 13.44 -8.20
CA ALA A 227 -0.79 12.76 -7.32
C ALA A 227 -0.08 11.60 -8.04
N GLY A 228 1.13 11.25 -7.59
CA GLY A 228 1.86 10.09 -8.06
C GLY A 228 1.26 8.77 -7.57
N HIS A 229 2.07 7.73 -7.65
CA HIS A 229 1.68 6.41 -7.17
C HIS A 229 1.42 6.41 -5.65
N ASP A 230 2.21 7.13 -4.86
CA ASP A 230 2.02 7.28 -3.42
C ASP A 230 1.19 8.53 -3.10
N ILE A 231 -0.13 8.41 -3.15
CA ILE A 231 -1.04 9.52 -2.87
C ILE A 231 -0.85 10.01 -1.44
N SER A 232 -0.56 9.12 -0.49
CA SER A 232 -0.40 9.48 0.92
C SER A 232 0.84 10.36 1.19
N LEU A 233 1.86 10.29 0.34
CA LEU A 233 3.00 11.21 0.38
C LEU A 233 2.69 12.53 -0.35
N ASP A 234 2.03 12.45 -1.50
CA ASP A 234 1.78 13.61 -2.36
C ASP A 234 0.66 14.51 -1.85
N ASP A 235 -0.41 13.92 -1.32
CA ASP A 235 -1.59 14.63 -0.83
C ASP A 235 -2.25 13.86 0.33
N PRO A 236 -1.64 13.91 1.53
CA PRO A 236 -2.18 13.25 2.71
C PRO A 236 -3.58 13.75 3.07
N ASP A 237 -3.84 15.05 2.90
CA ASP A 237 -5.12 15.68 3.26
C ASP A 237 -6.26 15.13 2.39
N TRP A 238 -6.01 14.93 1.09
CA TRP A 238 -7.00 14.33 0.20
C TRP A 238 -7.34 12.89 0.62
N VAL A 239 -6.34 12.10 1.00
CA VAL A 239 -6.57 10.73 1.47
C VAL A 239 -7.39 10.74 2.76
N ILE A 240 -7.04 11.59 3.72
CA ILE A 240 -7.75 11.74 4.99
C ILE A 240 -9.18 12.21 4.77
N GLU A 241 -9.40 13.20 3.89
CA GLU A 241 -10.75 13.68 3.51
C GLU A 241 -11.61 12.53 2.96
N LYS A 242 -11.04 11.68 2.07
CA LYS A 242 -11.81 10.55 1.53
C LYS A 242 -12.09 9.48 2.59
N ILE A 243 -11.14 9.24 3.49
CA ILE A 243 -11.37 8.34 4.63
C ILE A 243 -12.51 8.88 5.48
N ASP A 244 -12.45 10.13 5.95
CA ASP A 244 -13.47 10.74 6.80
C ASP A 244 -14.86 10.72 6.16
N LYS A 245 -14.92 11.08 4.88
CA LYS A 245 -16.18 11.13 4.12
C LYS A 245 -16.87 9.79 3.96
N PHE A 246 -16.11 8.70 3.81
CA PHE A 246 -16.66 7.37 3.51
C PHE A 246 -16.51 6.37 4.66
N LEU A 247 -16.08 6.81 5.82
CA LEU A 247 -15.91 5.99 7.00
C LEU A 247 -17.26 5.54 7.56
N LEU A 248 -17.40 4.21 7.84
CA LEU A 248 -18.63 3.56 8.33
C LEU A 248 -18.68 3.49 9.87
#